data_77802dea9f7fd566425c8f4de8055167
#
_entry.id   77802dea9f7fd566425c8f4de8055167
#
_cell.length_a   1.000
_cell.length_b   1.000
_cell.length_c   1.000
_cell.angle_alpha   90.00
_cell.angle_beta   90.00
_cell.angle_gamma   90.00
#
_symmetry.space_group_name_H-M   'P 1'
#
loop_
_entity.id
_entity.type
_entity.pdbx_description
1 polymer ?
#
loop_
_entity_poly.entity_id
_entity_poly.type
_entity_poly.pdbx_seq_one_letter_code
_entity_poly.pdbx_strand_id
1 'polypeptide(L)'
;MVIEELAGHGRALPSGVVAFLFSDIEGSTRLLATLGEAYKPLLADHRRLLRAVWAERDGAEVGTEGDSFFVAFARPSDAIRAARDAQMALAGHDWGATSVRVRIGLHAGEASLEDDDYTGMAVHLAARVSAAAHGGQVLLTEACRALGAEALGATLGTMDLGPHRLKDIPDEVALHQLTGAGLRDDFPPLRTMERYRTNPARATDQLRRTRERGE
;
A
#
# COMPACT_ATOMS: atom_id res chain seq x y z
N MET A 1 -36.56 -10.10 3.08
CA MET A 1 -36.61 -9.43 1.78
C MET A 1 -35.33 -8.61 1.66
N VAL A 2 -34.47 -9.18 0.86
CA VAL A 2 -33.34 -8.69 0.08
C VAL A 2 -32.11 -8.28 0.88
N ILE A 3 -31.21 -9.24 1.09
CA ILE A 3 -29.78 -9.03 1.08
C ILE A 3 -29.32 -9.65 -0.24
N GLU A 4 -29.40 -8.88 -1.30
CA GLU A 4 -28.91 -9.24 -2.61
C GLU A 4 -28.29 -7.95 -3.19
N GLU A 5 -26.98 -7.75 -2.93
CA GLU A 5 -26.09 -6.93 -3.75
C GLU A 5 -24.68 -6.83 -3.13
N LEU A 6 -23.99 -7.97 -3.02
CA LEU A 6 -22.53 -8.01 -2.93
C LEU A 6 -22.00 -9.12 -3.85
N ALA A 7 -22.49 -9.15 -5.08
CA ALA A 7 -21.80 -9.85 -6.15
C ALA A 7 -20.63 -8.97 -6.58
N GLY A 8 -19.48 -9.17 -5.98
CA GLY A 8 -18.20 -8.64 -6.45
C GLY A 8 -17.98 -9.10 -7.89
N HIS A 9 -17.56 -8.18 -8.71
CA HIS A 9 -17.41 -8.26 -10.14
C HIS A 9 -16.66 -9.52 -10.60
N GLY A 10 -17.36 -10.49 -11.08
CA GLY A 10 -17.21 -11.60 -12.03
C GLY A 10 -15.82 -12.08 -12.49
N ARG A 11 -14.73 -11.83 -11.81
CA ARG A 11 -13.42 -12.38 -12.14
C ARG A 11 -13.05 -13.47 -11.16
N ALA A 12 -12.63 -14.63 -11.66
CA ALA A 12 -12.16 -15.72 -10.82
C ALA A 12 -10.93 -15.26 -10.00
N LEU A 13 -10.93 -15.54 -8.72
CA LEU A 13 -9.81 -15.22 -7.83
C LEU A 13 -8.58 -16.06 -8.22
N PRO A 14 -7.38 -15.47 -8.39
CA PRO A 14 -6.17 -16.21 -8.73
C PRO A 14 -5.75 -17.15 -7.61
N SER A 15 -5.04 -18.23 -7.96
CA SER A 15 -4.52 -19.24 -7.01
C SER A 15 -3.02 -19.47 -7.21
N GLY A 16 -2.39 -20.13 -6.24
CA GLY A 16 -0.95 -20.36 -6.22
C GLY A 16 -0.20 -19.16 -5.68
N VAL A 17 0.81 -18.66 -6.40
CA VAL A 17 1.49 -17.43 -6.05
C VAL A 17 0.66 -16.24 -6.53
N VAL A 18 0.16 -15.47 -5.59
CA VAL A 18 -0.73 -14.33 -5.81
C VAL A 18 -0.04 -13.05 -5.33
N ALA A 19 -0.19 -11.97 -6.09
CA ALA A 19 0.20 -10.67 -5.61
C ALA A 19 -1.00 -9.95 -5.00
N PHE A 20 -0.87 -9.55 -3.75
CA PHE A 20 -1.87 -8.82 -2.97
C PHE A 20 -1.54 -7.34 -2.92
N LEU A 21 -2.54 -6.53 -3.20
CA LEU A 21 -2.50 -5.08 -3.08
C LEU A 21 -3.49 -4.65 -2.01
N PHE A 22 -3.00 -3.92 -1.02
CA PHE A 22 -3.84 -3.16 -0.10
C PHE A 22 -3.65 -1.67 -0.33
N SER A 23 -4.75 -0.93 -0.29
CA SER A 23 -4.70 0.53 -0.35
C SER A 23 -5.73 1.15 0.59
N ASP A 24 -5.44 2.35 1.08
CA ASP A 24 -6.38 3.20 1.80
C ASP A 24 -6.02 4.69 1.69
N ILE A 25 -6.97 5.57 1.99
CA ILE A 25 -6.74 7.02 2.03
C ILE A 25 -6.05 7.39 3.34
N GLU A 26 -4.88 8.03 3.25
CA GLU A 26 -4.20 8.54 4.44
C GLU A 26 -5.04 9.59 5.16
N GLY A 27 -5.43 9.28 6.41
CA GLY A 27 -6.21 10.19 7.24
C GLY A 27 -7.68 10.31 6.83
N SER A 28 -8.27 9.27 6.23
CA SER A 28 -9.67 9.21 5.80
C SER A 28 -10.66 9.64 6.87
N THR A 29 -10.47 9.21 8.13
CA THR A 29 -11.30 9.61 9.26
C THR A 29 -11.27 11.13 9.49
N ARG A 30 -10.10 11.76 9.32
CA ARG A 30 -9.97 13.22 9.44
C ARG A 30 -10.66 13.92 8.28
N LEU A 31 -10.52 13.40 7.06
CA LEU A 31 -11.23 13.90 5.88
C LEU A 31 -12.73 13.82 6.06
N LEU A 32 -13.24 12.69 6.53
CA LEU A 32 -14.66 12.51 6.85
C LEU A 32 -15.14 13.53 7.88
N ALA A 33 -14.41 13.72 8.97
CA ALA A 33 -14.75 14.69 10.00
C ALA A 33 -14.74 16.14 9.49
N THR A 34 -13.86 16.47 8.55
CA THR A 34 -13.74 17.82 7.99
C THR A 34 -14.79 18.10 6.92
N LEU A 35 -15.07 17.13 6.04
CA LEU A 35 -15.92 17.31 4.86
C LEU A 35 -17.39 16.96 5.14
N GLY A 36 -17.70 16.18 6.17
CA GLY A 36 -19.07 15.73 6.45
C GLY A 36 -19.70 15.05 5.24
N GLU A 37 -20.85 15.54 4.78
CA GLU A 37 -21.56 14.98 3.63
C GLU A 37 -20.77 15.07 2.32
N ALA A 38 -19.87 16.03 2.16
CA ALA A 38 -19.02 16.14 0.96
C ALA A 38 -17.98 15.03 0.85
N TYR A 39 -17.77 14.24 1.90
CA TYR A 39 -16.90 13.05 1.83
C TYR A 39 -17.49 11.94 0.95
N LYS A 40 -18.81 11.81 0.86
CA LYS A 40 -19.48 10.76 0.06
C LYS A 40 -19.12 10.80 -1.43
N PRO A 41 -19.28 11.94 -2.13
CA PRO A 41 -18.88 12.02 -3.53
C PRO A 41 -17.37 11.83 -3.73
N LEU A 42 -16.52 12.34 -2.83
CA LEU A 42 -15.09 12.12 -2.85
C LEU A 42 -14.75 10.61 -2.78
N LEU A 43 -15.36 9.89 -1.85
CA LEU A 43 -15.17 8.44 -1.71
C LEU A 43 -15.67 7.68 -2.94
N ALA A 44 -16.78 8.12 -3.55
CA ALA A 44 -17.30 7.53 -4.78
C ALA A 44 -16.32 7.71 -5.95
N ASP A 45 -15.75 8.90 -6.12
CA ASP A 45 -14.73 9.16 -7.15
C ASP A 45 -13.45 8.36 -6.92
N HIS A 46 -12.97 8.30 -5.68
CA HIS A 46 -11.83 7.46 -5.29
C HIS A 46 -12.06 6.00 -5.70
N ARG A 47 -13.21 5.42 -5.32
CA ARG A 47 -13.54 4.03 -5.66
C ARG A 47 -13.67 3.81 -7.17
N ARG A 48 -14.29 4.73 -7.88
CA ARG A 48 -14.44 4.66 -9.34
C ARG A 48 -13.10 4.66 -10.06
N LEU A 49 -12.20 5.56 -9.67
CA LEU A 49 -10.86 5.67 -10.26
C LEU A 49 -10.05 4.39 -10.03
N LEU A 50 -10.01 3.89 -8.81
CA LEU A 50 -9.23 2.71 -8.49
C LEU A 50 -9.80 1.46 -9.15
N ARG A 51 -11.13 1.26 -9.17
CA ARG A 51 -11.76 0.13 -9.86
C ARG A 51 -11.48 0.11 -11.36
N ALA A 52 -11.43 1.28 -12.00
CA ALA A 52 -11.05 1.35 -13.41
C ALA A 52 -9.61 0.84 -13.63
N VAL A 53 -8.67 1.24 -12.77
CA VAL A 53 -7.28 0.77 -12.84
C VAL A 53 -7.19 -0.74 -12.56
N TRP A 54 -7.89 -1.24 -11.53
CA TRP A 54 -7.89 -2.67 -11.21
C TRP A 54 -8.40 -3.50 -12.40
N ALA A 55 -9.49 -3.06 -13.03
CA ALA A 55 -10.07 -3.72 -14.20
C ALA A 55 -9.12 -3.74 -15.41
N GLU A 56 -8.41 -2.64 -15.69
CA GLU A 56 -7.44 -2.54 -16.78
C GLU A 56 -6.19 -3.39 -16.58
N ARG A 57 -5.86 -3.74 -15.34
CA ARG A 57 -4.65 -4.49 -14.95
C ARG A 57 -4.94 -5.90 -14.47
N ASP A 58 -6.08 -6.45 -14.80
CA ASP A 58 -6.47 -7.81 -14.42
C ASP A 58 -6.54 -8.06 -12.91
N GLY A 59 -6.76 -7.02 -12.10
CA GLY A 59 -6.97 -7.11 -10.67
C GLY A 59 -8.35 -7.65 -10.32
N ALA A 60 -8.40 -8.62 -9.42
CA ALA A 60 -9.63 -9.12 -8.82
C ALA A 60 -9.86 -8.40 -7.48
N GLU A 61 -10.91 -7.61 -7.36
CA GLU A 61 -11.32 -6.99 -6.11
C GLU A 61 -11.83 -8.08 -5.17
N VAL A 62 -11.10 -8.33 -4.09
CA VAL A 62 -11.44 -9.31 -3.06
C VAL A 62 -12.36 -8.69 -2.02
N GLY A 63 -12.09 -7.43 -1.65
CA GLY A 63 -12.91 -6.72 -0.68
C GLY A 63 -12.67 -5.21 -0.71
N THR A 64 -13.69 -4.48 -0.26
CA THR A 64 -13.65 -3.03 -0.08
C THR A 64 -14.37 -2.67 1.21
N GLU A 65 -13.67 -2.03 2.13
CA GLU A 65 -14.23 -1.53 3.38
C GLU A 65 -13.88 -0.04 3.54
N GLY A 66 -14.92 0.81 3.60
CA GLY A 66 -14.71 2.26 3.64
C GLY A 66 -13.94 2.75 2.42
N ASP A 67 -12.76 3.30 2.64
CA ASP A 67 -11.82 3.77 1.63
C ASP A 67 -10.73 2.74 1.27
N SER A 68 -10.75 1.57 1.90
CA SER A 68 -9.74 0.54 1.70
C SER A 68 -10.12 -0.42 0.59
N PHE A 69 -9.12 -0.84 -0.18
CA PHE A 69 -9.25 -1.93 -1.15
C PHE A 69 -8.30 -3.07 -0.80
N PHE A 70 -8.79 -4.28 -1.01
CA PHE A 70 -8.02 -5.51 -1.08
C PHE A 70 -8.18 -6.11 -2.46
N VAL A 71 -7.09 -6.23 -3.22
CA VAL A 71 -7.09 -6.66 -4.62
C VAL A 71 -6.05 -7.75 -4.82
N ALA A 72 -6.40 -8.78 -5.56
CA ALA A 72 -5.53 -9.91 -5.91
C ALA A 72 -5.18 -9.87 -7.40
N PHE A 73 -3.92 -10.19 -7.72
CA PHE A 73 -3.42 -10.26 -9.08
C PHE A 73 -2.71 -11.59 -9.30
N ALA A 74 -2.99 -12.25 -10.41
CA ALA A 74 -2.31 -13.48 -10.81
C ALA A 74 -0.81 -13.23 -11.14
N ARG A 75 -0.48 -12.01 -11.56
CA ARG A 75 0.89 -11.63 -11.95
C ARG A 75 1.36 -10.44 -11.09
N PRO A 76 2.46 -10.59 -10.35
CA PRO A 76 3.01 -9.50 -9.55
C PRO A 76 3.39 -8.27 -10.38
N SER A 77 3.76 -8.45 -11.64
CA SER A 77 4.03 -7.33 -12.56
C SER A 77 2.79 -6.47 -12.84
N ASP A 78 1.60 -7.08 -12.92
CA ASP A 78 0.35 -6.34 -13.14
C ASP A 78 -0.05 -5.58 -11.88
N ALA A 79 0.17 -6.17 -10.69
CA ALA A 79 0.00 -5.47 -9.42
C ALA A 79 0.89 -4.22 -9.30
N ILE A 80 2.17 -4.32 -9.71
CA ILE A 80 3.12 -3.20 -9.69
C ILE A 80 2.67 -2.10 -10.67
N ARG A 81 2.26 -2.48 -11.89
CA ARG A 81 1.73 -1.51 -12.88
C ARG A 81 0.43 -0.87 -12.40
N ALA A 82 -0.48 -1.68 -11.82
CA ALA A 82 -1.72 -1.18 -11.25
C ALA A 82 -1.48 -0.16 -10.12
N ALA A 83 -0.54 -0.43 -9.23
CA ALA A 83 -0.19 0.49 -8.15
C ALA A 83 0.36 1.83 -8.68
N ARG A 84 1.18 1.81 -9.74
CA ARG A 84 1.65 3.01 -10.43
C ARG A 84 0.49 3.77 -11.06
N ASP A 85 -0.33 3.08 -11.82
CA ASP A 85 -1.44 3.70 -12.56
C ASP A 85 -2.50 4.28 -11.60
N ALA A 86 -2.73 3.62 -10.46
CA ALA A 86 -3.57 4.15 -9.38
C ALA A 86 -3.06 5.48 -8.84
N GLN A 87 -1.76 5.58 -8.52
CA GLN A 87 -1.18 6.85 -8.06
C GLN A 87 -1.28 7.94 -9.12
N MET A 88 -1.08 7.60 -10.39
CA MET A 88 -1.20 8.56 -11.50
C MET A 88 -2.65 9.03 -11.69
N ALA A 89 -3.63 8.11 -11.64
CA ALA A 89 -5.05 8.44 -11.76
C ALA A 89 -5.51 9.35 -10.61
N LEU A 90 -5.08 9.04 -9.38
CA LEU A 90 -5.40 9.84 -8.20
C LEU A 90 -4.74 11.24 -8.24
N ALA A 91 -3.49 11.32 -8.71
CA ALA A 91 -2.79 12.59 -8.84
C ALA A 91 -3.35 13.48 -9.97
N GLY A 92 -3.90 12.87 -11.03
CA GLY A 92 -4.50 13.57 -12.16
C GLY A 92 -5.95 14.00 -11.94
N HIS A 93 -6.60 13.55 -10.85
CA HIS A 93 -8.00 13.89 -10.57
C HIS A 93 -8.12 15.22 -9.82
N ASP A 94 -9.13 16.02 -10.19
CA ASP A 94 -9.45 17.25 -9.49
C ASP A 94 -10.26 16.96 -8.21
N TRP A 95 -9.60 17.03 -7.07
CA TRP A 95 -10.21 16.87 -5.74
C TRP A 95 -10.75 18.19 -5.15
N GLY A 96 -10.81 19.25 -5.95
CA GLY A 96 -11.18 20.59 -5.48
C GLY A 96 -10.14 21.14 -4.48
N ALA A 97 -10.61 21.70 -3.37
CA ALA A 97 -9.73 22.23 -2.31
C ALA A 97 -9.10 21.14 -1.40
N THR A 98 -9.38 19.85 -1.67
CA THR A 98 -8.98 18.74 -0.82
C THR A 98 -7.83 17.97 -1.47
N SER A 99 -6.90 17.43 -0.66
CA SER A 99 -5.87 16.52 -1.13
C SER A 99 -6.20 15.09 -0.71
N VAL A 100 -6.43 14.21 -1.67
CA VAL A 100 -6.62 12.77 -1.43
C VAL A 100 -5.32 12.06 -1.74
N ARG A 101 -4.74 11.42 -0.74
CA ARG A 101 -3.49 10.69 -0.85
C ARG A 101 -3.70 9.25 -0.39
N VAL A 102 -3.42 8.31 -1.29
CA VAL A 102 -3.62 6.88 -1.05
C VAL A 102 -2.27 6.22 -0.82
N ARG A 103 -2.15 5.47 0.26
CA ARG A 103 -1.01 4.57 0.49
C ARG A 103 -1.32 3.20 -0.12
N ILE A 104 -0.31 2.59 -0.72
CA ILE A 104 -0.44 1.28 -1.36
C ILE A 104 0.68 0.37 -0.88
N GLY A 105 0.32 -0.87 -0.52
CA GLY A 105 1.27 -1.92 -0.16
C GLY A 105 1.07 -3.17 -0.99
N LEU A 106 2.18 -3.76 -1.45
CA LEU A 106 2.22 -4.94 -2.30
C LEU A 106 3.05 -6.04 -1.67
N HIS A 107 2.51 -7.25 -1.67
CA HIS A 107 3.26 -8.48 -1.38
C HIS A 107 2.85 -9.57 -2.35
N ALA A 108 3.79 -10.45 -2.72
CA ALA A 108 3.51 -11.65 -3.50
C ALA A 108 3.94 -12.89 -2.71
N GLY A 109 3.06 -13.87 -2.66
CA GLY A 109 3.29 -15.12 -1.93
C GLY A 109 2.20 -16.13 -2.17
N GLU A 110 2.40 -17.34 -1.66
CA GLU A 110 1.35 -18.35 -1.67
C GLU A 110 0.24 -17.99 -0.70
N ALA A 111 -0.99 -18.20 -1.12
CA ALA A 111 -2.16 -18.03 -0.27
C ALA A 111 -3.17 -19.14 -0.53
N SER A 112 -3.86 -19.51 0.54
CA SER A 112 -4.99 -20.45 0.45
C SER A 112 -6.26 -19.67 0.14
N LEU A 113 -7.04 -20.19 -0.80
CA LEU A 113 -8.37 -19.69 -1.11
C LEU A 113 -9.38 -20.64 -0.49
N GLU A 114 -10.19 -20.15 0.44
CA GLU A 114 -11.25 -20.88 1.13
C GLU A 114 -12.53 -20.06 1.06
N ASP A 115 -13.62 -20.65 0.57
CA ASP A 115 -14.94 -19.99 0.46
C ASP A 115 -14.88 -18.59 -0.20
N ASP A 116 -14.13 -18.48 -1.31
CA ASP A 116 -13.90 -17.22 -2.05
C ASP A 116 -13.18 -16.11 -1.26
N ASP A 117 -12.51 -16.46 -0.17
CA ASP A 117 -11.65 -15.55 0.60
C ASP A 117 -10.22 -16.06 0.70
N TYR A 118 -9.27 -15.12 0.80
CA TYR A 118 -7.86 -15.46 0.97
C TYR A 118 -7.48 -15.51 2.43
N THR A 119 -6.85 -16.62 2.82
CA THR A 119 -6.28 -16.80 4.15
C THR A 119 -4.77 -16.97 4.07
N GLY A 120 -4.08 -16.66 5.17
CA GLY A 120 -2.65 -16.91 5.31
C GLY A 120 -1.80 -15.65 5.53
N MET A 121 -0.53 -15.91 5.84
CA MET A 121 0.43 -14.85 6.24
C MET A 121 0.69 -13.84 5.11
N ALA A 122 0.59 -14.25 3.84
CA ALA A 122 0.82 -13.38 2.69
C ALA A 122 -0.18 -12.20 2.63
N VAL A 123 -1.45 -12.44 2.97
CA VAL A 123 -2.49 -11.41 3.05
C VAL A 123 -2.17 -10.41 4.17
N HIS A 124 -1.87 -10.94 5.37
CA HIS A 124 -1.50 -10.10 6.52
C HIS A 124 -0.26 -9.24 6.22
N LEU A 125 0.75 -9.84 5.58
CA LEU A 125 1.97 -9.12 5.23
C LEU A 125 1.69 -7.97 4.25
N ALA A 126 0.90 -8.19 3.21
CA ALA A 126 0.51 -7.13 2.27
C ALA A 126 -0.20 -5.96 2.98
N ALA A 127 -1.13 -6.26 3.89
CA ALA A 127 -1.81 -5.25 4.70
C ALA A 127 -0.84 -4.46 5.60
N ARG A 128 0.15 -5.13 6.23
CA ARG A 128 1.17 -4.46 7.05
C ARG A 128 2.12 -3.60 6.21
N VAL A 129 2.45 -4.03 5.00
CA VAL A 129 3.25 -3.22 4.05
C VAL A 129 2.50 -1.94 3.70
N SER A 130 1.21 -2.01 3.38
CA SER A 130 0.38 -0.82 3.13
C SER A 130 0.32 0.11 4.35
N ALA A 131 0.12 -0.44 5.54
CA ALA A 131 0.06 0.35 6.78
C ALA A 131 1.37 1.09 7.10
N ALA A 132 2.52 0.59 6.63
CA ALA A 132 3.83 1.23 6.80
C ALA A 132 4.05 2.41 5.85
N ALA A 133 3.29 2.52 4.77
CA ALA A 133 3.41 3.55 3.75
C ALA A 133 2.81 4.90 4.18
N HIS A 134 3.18 5.95 3.45
CA HIS A 134 2.57 7.28 3.50
C HIS A 134 1.64 7.49 2.31
N GLY A 135 0.72 8.44 2.42
CA GLY A 135 -0.16 8.79 1.31
C GLY A 135 0.60 9.27 0.07
N GLY A 136 0.33 8.64 -1.06
CA GLY A 136 1.06 8.80 -2.32
C GLY A 136 2.24 7.84 -2.49
N GLN A 137 2.58 7.03 -1.46
CA GLN A 137 3.67 6.07 -1.50
C GLN A 137 3.17 4.67 -1.89
N VAL A 138 3.98 3.97 -2.69
CA VAL A 138 3.79 2.56 -3.00
C VAL A 138 4.97 1.79 -2.43
N LEU A 139 4.68 0.87 -1.51
CA LEU A 139 5.67 -0.06 -0.95
C LEU A 139 5.45 -1.46 -1.48
N LEU A 140 6.54 -2.17 -1.70
CA LEU A 140 6.51 -3.58 -2.08
C LEU A 140 7.57 -4.36 -1.30
N THR A 141 7.28 -5.62 -1.03
CA THR A 141 8.26 -6.55 -0.46
C THR A 141 9.25 -6.99 -1.54
N GLU A 142 10.42 -7.48 -1.13
CA GLU A 142 11.40 -8.08 -2.04
C GLU A 142 10.79 -9.21 -2.89
N ALA A 143 9.92 -10.04 -2.30
CA ALA A 143 9.24 -11.11 -3.05
C ALA A 143 8.38 -10.56 -4.21
N CYS A 144 7.60 -9.50 -3.96
CA CYS A 144 6.80 -8.86 -5.00
C CYS A 144 7.68 -8.18 -6.05
N ARG A 145 8.76 -7.51 -5.63
CA ARG A 145 9.74 -6.87 -6.53
C ARG A 145 10.40 -7.88 -7.46
N ALA A 146 10.88 -9.00 -6.92
CA ALA A 146 11.61 -10.00 -7.68
C ALA A 146 10.68 -10.73 -8.67
N LEU A 147 9.50 -11.17 -8.22
CA LEU A 147 8.53 -11.86 -9.07
C LEU A 147 7.87 -10.94 -10.10
N GLY A 148 7.78 -9.65 -9.81
CA GLY A 148 7.23 -8.63 -10.72
C GLY A 148 8.28 -7.85 -11.53
N ALA A 149 9.53 -8.32 -11.57
CA ALA A 149 10.66 -7.59 -12.18
C ALA A 149 10.44 -7.18 -13.64
N GLU A 150 9.61 -7.88 -14.38
CA GLU A 150 9.25 -7.51 -15.76
C GLU A 150 8.46 -6.20 -15.87
N ALA A 151 7.86 -5.71 -14.77
CA ALA A 151 7.24 -4.39 -14.73
C ALA A 151 8.26 -3.27 -14.55
N LEU A 152 9.45 -3.61 -14.06
CA LEU A 152 10.52 -2.65 -13.77
C LEU A 152 11.43 -2.49 -14.99
N GLY A 153 11.95 -1.28 -15.19
CA GLY A 153 12.80 -0.98 -16.34
C GLY A 153 13.07 0.52 -16.50
N ALA A 154 13.14 1.01 -17.72
CA ALA A 154 13.53 2.39 -18.00
C ALA A 154 12.64 3.48 -17.38
N THR A 155 11.34 3.19 -17.17
CA THR A 155 10.35 4.18 -16.68
C THR A 155 9.85 3.92 -15.27
N LEU A 156 10.06 2.72 -14.73
CA LEU A 156 9.59 2.30 -13.42
C LEU A 156 10.71 1.54 -12.70
N GLY A 157 11.08 1.99 -11.54
CA GLY A 157 12.15 1.43 -10.72
C GLY A 157 11.73 1.21 -9.28
N THR A 158 12.68 0.81 -8.46
CA THR A 158 12.49 0.70 -7.01
C THR A 158 13.68 1.29 -6.27
N MET A 159 13.41 1.91 -5.13
CA MET A 159 14.40 2.31 -4.14
C MET A 159 14.38 1.31 -2.99
N ASP A 160 15.52 0.73 -2.66
CA ASP A 160 15.66 -0.14 -1.50
C ASP A 160 15.57 0.68 -0.21
N LEU A 161 14.71 0.26 0.69
CA LEU A 161 14.53 0.88 2.00
C LEU A 161 15.13 0.04 3.13
N GLY A 162 15.66 -1.15 2.80
CA GLY A 162 16.22 -2.09 3.75
C GLY A 162 15.18 -2.92 4.51
N PRO A 163 15.64 -3.67 5.53
CA PRO A 163 14.79 -4.50 6.36
C PRO A 163 14.03 -3.68 7.40
N HIS A 164 12.75 -4.00 7.60
CA HIS A 164 11.86 -3.33 8.55
C HIS A 164 11.07 -4.33 9.38
N ARG A 165 10.85 -4.01 10.66
CA ARG A 165 9.94 -4.76 11.54
C ARG A 165 8.53 -4.23 11.39
N LEU A 166 7.64 -5.06 10.85
CA LEU A 166 6.22 -4.75 10.71
C LEU A 166 5.45 -5.29 11.93
N LYS A 167 4.35 -4.62 12.27
CA LYS A 167 3.51 -5.03 13.40
C LYS A 167 2.97 -6.45 13.17
N ASP A 168 3.08 -7.32 14.17
CA ASP A 168 2.61 -8.70 14.19
C ASP A 168 3.25 -9.62 13.12
N ILE A 169 4.34 -9.19 12.47
CA ILE A 169 5.15 -10.01 11.58
C ILE A 169 6.44 -10.38 12.33
N PRO A 170 6.73 -11.70 12.48
CA PRO A 170 7.85 -12.17 13.32
C PRO A 170 9.21 -11.72 12.80
N ASP A 171 9.40 -11.80 11.49
CA ASP A 171 10.67 -11.53 10.83
C ASP A 171 10.76 -10.11 10.27
N GLU A 172 11.99 -9.64 10.04
CA GLU A 172 12.24 -8.42 9.30
C GLU A 172 11.91 -8.61 7.82
N VAL A 173 11.26 -7.62 7.24
CA VAL A 173 10.81 -7.62 5.84
C VAL A 173 11.59 -6.59 5.05
N ALA A 174 12.31 -7.02 4.02
CA ALA A 174 12.94 -6.10 3.07
C ALA A 174 11.85 -5.38 2.26
N LEU A 175 11.85 -4.05 2.36
CA LEU A 175 10.88 -3.18 1.71
C LEU A 175 11.54 -2.32 0.64
N HIS A 176 10.80 -2.10 -0.43
CA HIS A 176 11.19 -1.23 -1.53
C HIS A 176 10.08 -0.22 -1.79
N GLN A 177 10.47 1.01 -2.15
CA GLN A 177 9.56 2.02 -2.64
C GLN A 177 9.53 1.98 -4.16
N LEU A 178 8.35 1.96 -4.76
CA LEU A 178 8.20 2.12 -6.20
C LEU A 178 8.56 3.55 -6.60
N THR A 179 9.37 3.70 -7.65
CA THR A 179 9.83 4.98 -8.18
C THR A 179 9.59 5.06 -9.68
N GLY A 180 9.40 6.26 -10.20
CA GLY A 180 9.21 6.46 -11.64
C GLY A 180 8.61 7.82 -11.96
N ALA A 181 8.54 8.15 -13.23
CA ALA A 181 7.98 9.42 -13.68
C ALA A 181 6.54 9.60 -13.21
N GLY A 182 6.26 10.74 -12.57
CA GLY A 182 4.95 11.09 -12.01
C GLY A 182 4.64 10.49 -10.64
N LEU A 183 5.48 9.59 -10.12
CA LEU A 183 5.39 9.14 -8.75
C LEU A 183 6.16 10.08 -7.83
N ARG A 184 5.62 10.29 -6.63
CA ARG A 184 6.35 10.98 -5.57
C ARG A 184 7.45 10.06 -5.03
N ASP A 185 8.62 10.58 -4.75
CA ASP A 185 9.81 9.84 -4.30
C ASP A 185 10.31 10.25 -2.90
N ASP A 186 9.95 11.43 -2.41
CA ASP A 186 10.36 11.95 -1.11
C ASP A 186 9.27 11.73 -0.05
N PHE A 187 9.57 10.90 0.95
CA PHE A 187 8.69 10.55 2.05
C PHE A 187 9.43 10.57 3.40
N PRO A 188 8.73 10.85 4.49
CA PRO A 188 9.29 10.65 5.83
C PRO A 188 9.65 9.16 6.07
N PRO A 189 10.44 8.84 7.12
CA PRO A 189 10.70 7.47 7.51
C PRO A 189 9.42 6.65 7.67
N LEU A 190 9.44 5.39 7.22
CA LEU A 190 8.28 4.50 7.24
C LEU A 190 7.62 4.40 8.62
N ARG A 191 6.33 4.09 8.64
CA ARG A 191 5.54 3.89 9.86
C ARG A 191 5.70 2.47 10.40
N THR A 192 6.94 2.07 10.68
CA THR A 192 7.30 0.76 11.21
C THR A 192 7.56 0.80 12.72
N MET A 193 7.67 -0.36 13.36
CA MET A 193 7.91 -0.45 14.82
C MET A 193 9.25 0.13 15.25
N GLU A 194 10.21 0.28 14.35
CA GLU A 194 11.53 0.84 14.63
C GLU A 194 11.54 2.33 14.95
N ARG A 195 10.47 3.06 14.72
CA ARG A 195 10.30 4.44 15.21
C ARG A 195 10.43 4.55 16.74
N TYR A 196 10.31 3.46 17.45
CA TYR A 196 10.46 3.42 18.93
C TYR A 196 11.84 3.00 19.39
N ARG A 197 12.72 2.57 18.50
CA ARG A 197 14.14 2.32 18.79
C ARG A 197 14.92 3.56 18.39
N THR A 198 15.32 4.33 19.40
CA THR A 198 16.25 5.46 19.37
C THR A 198 17.18 5.46 18.15
N ASN A 199 17.06 6.50 17.32
CA ASN A 199 18.06 6.85 16.32
C ASN A 199 19.46 6.78 16.93
N PRO A 200 20.34 5.83 16.55
CA PRO A 200 21.66 5.64 17.16
C PRO A 200 22.53 6.90 17.08
N ALA A 201 22.33 7.76 16.07
CA ALA A 201 22.98 9.06 15.95
C ALA A 201 22.59 10.02 17.10
N ARG A 202 21.35 9.96 17.62
CA ARG A 202 20.92 10.75 18.79
C ARG A 202 21.44 10.18 20.10
N ALA A 203 21.59 8.86 20.21
CA ALA A 203 22.16 8.22 21.40
C ALA A 203 23.63 8.58 21.56
N THR A 204 24.40 8.65 20.46
CA THR A 204 25.81 9.05 20.47
C THR A 204 25.97 10.54 20.81
N ASP A 205 25.08 11.40 20.34
CA ASP A 205 25.12 12.85 20.62
C ASP A 205 24.70 13.15 22.09
N GLN A 206 23.78 12.38 22.63
CA GLN A 206 23.35 12.48 24.01
C GLN A 206 24.45 12.00 24.99
N LEU A 207 25.15 10.92 24.66
CA LEU A 207 26.31 10.44 25.43
C LEU A 207 27.51 11.40 25.35
N ARG A 208 27.73 12.08 24.23
CA ARG A 208 28.72 13.14 24.10
C ARG A 208 28.40 14.33 24.98
N ARG A 209 27.17 14.82 24.97
CA ARG A 209 26.71 15.96 25.77
C ARG A 209 26.71 15.68 27.28
N THR A 210 26.54 14.42 27.69
CA THR A 210 26.61 14.02 29.11
C THR A 210 28.06 13.93 29.58
N ARG A 211 29.02 13.57 28.72
CA ARG A 211 30.45 13.57 29.01
C ARG A 211 31.05 14.98 29.10
N GLU A 212 30.55 15.93 28.31
CA GLU A 212 31.01 17.32 28.28
C GLU A 212 30.42 18.16 29.45
N ARG A 213 29.45 17.63 30.18
CA ARG A 213 28.86 18.29 31.38
C ARG A 213 29.30 17.66 32.72
N GLY A 214 30.18 16.70 32.67
CA GLY A 214 30.67 15.95 33.86
C GLY A 214 32.13 16.23 34.23
N GLU A 215 32.70 17.38 33.78
CA GLU A 215 33.96 17.94 34.27
C GLU A 215 33.73 19.27 34.98
#